data_0f9f0e4ace55403a688a2eb7d74cd64d
#
_entry.id   0f9f0e4ace55403a688a2eb7d74cd64d
#
_cell.length_a   1.000
_cell.length_b   1.000
_cell.length_c   1.000
_cell.angle_alpha   90.00
_cell.angle_beta   90.00
_cell.angle_gamma   90.00
#
_symmetry.space_group_name_H-M   'P 1'
#
loop_
_entity.id
_entity.type
_entity.pdbx_description
1 polymer ?
#
loop_
_entity_poly.entity_id
_entity_poly.type
_entity_poly.pdbx_seq_one_letter_code
_entity_poly.pdbx_strand_id
1 'polypeptide(L)'
;AHFNALTCEGYALSSWYHNIGEEEGTPLSQIINIYNHLHPDDSQALLQSMNSIIQGKIKKLRQEVRVLSPDGQIGWTQMNMIVRNYSPEQHIIEMLCINYDLTELKNTEAKLIQAKEHAEESDRLKSAFIANMSHEIRTPLNAIVGFSNILAETDDPDERAEYQAIVEKNNELLLQLISDILDLSKIEAGILEIVRQPVDINELC
;
A
#
# COMPACT_ATOMS: atom_id res chain seq x y z
N ALA A 1 -7.96 -2.43 32.89
CA ALA A 1 -9.10 -2.81 33.72
C ALA A 1 -8.79 -4.06 34.54
N HIS A 2 -9.42 -4.19 35.66
CA HIS A 2 -9.48 -5.38 36.50
C HIS A 2 -10.96 -5.69 36.79
N PHE A 3 -11.43 -6.86 36.46
CA PHE A 3 -12.85 -7.21 36.60
C PHE A 3 -13.08 -8.72 36.73
N ASN A 4 -14.25 -9.07 37.27
CA ASN A 4 -14.74 -10.44 37.26
C ASN A 4 -15.50 -10.70 35.93
N ALA A 5 -15.10 -11.71 35.17
CA ALA A 5 -15.71 -12.02 33.88
C ALA A 5 -17.16 -12.54 33.95
N LEU A 6 -17.61 -13.03 35.11
CA LEU A 6 -18.96 -13.53 35.31
C LEU A 6 -19.93 -12.43 35.77
N THR A 7 -19.51 -11.60 36.72
CA THR A 7 -20.37 -10.55 37.31
C THR A 7 -20.18 -9.21 36.62
N CYS A 8 -19.13 -9.04 35.81
CA CYS A 8 -18.69 -7.78 35.21
C CYS A 8 -18.40 -6.67 36.24
N GLU A 9 -18.22 -7.03 37.51
CA GLU A 9 -17.81 -6.10 38.56
C GLU A 9 -16.32 -5.88 38.55
N GLY A 10 -15.88 -4.64 38.79
CA GLY A 10 -14.48 -4.30 38.79
C GLY A 10 -14.24 -2.82 38.59
N TYR A 11 -13.05 -2.46 38.14
CA TYR A 11 -12.66 -1.08 37.84
C TYR A 11 -11.77 -1.01 36.61
N ALA A 12 -11.78 0.14 35.94
CA ALA A 12 -10.93 0.47 34.85
C ALA A 12 -10.32 1.87 35.01
N LEU A 13 -9.17 2.09 34.39
CA LEU A 13 -8.53 3.40 34.31
C LEU A 13 -9.07 4.17 33.10
N SER A 14 -9.01 5.50 33.13
CA SER A 14 -9.43 6.38 32.03
C SER A 14 -8.84 5.96 30.69
N SER A 15 -7.56 5.60 30.64
CA SER A 15 -6.87 5.13 29.44
C SER A 15 -7.47 3.83 28.87
N TRP A 16 -8.02 2.97 29.71
CA TRP A 16 -8.67 1.73 29.24
C TRP A 16 -9.96 2.04 28.49
N TYR A 17 -10.80 2.95 29.04
CA TYR A 17 -12.03 3.40 28.38
C TYR A 17 -11.71 4.08 27.04
N HIS A 18 -10.74 4.99 27.06
CA HIS A 18 -10.31 5.70 25.85
C HIS A 18 -9.87 4.74 24.74
N ASN A 19 -9.04 3.76 25.08
CA ASN A 19 -8.49 2.80 24.11
C ASN A 19 -9.54 1.84 23.50
N ILE A 20 -10.73 1.78 24.06
CA ILE A 20 -11.84 0.99 23.52
C ILE A 20 -12.99 1.85 23.01
N GLY A 21 -12.83 3.17 22.98
CA GLY A 21 -13.82 4.11 22.46
C GLY A 21 -15.03 4.31 23.37
N GLU A 22 -14.90 4.06 24.68
CA GLU A 22 -15.97 4.20 25.66
C GLU A 22 -15.76 5.43 26.56
N GLU A 23 -16.86 5.99 27.08
CA GLU A 23 -16.81 7.09 28.04
C GLU A 23 -16.30 6.61 29.40
N GLU A 24 -15.43 7.41 30.04
CA GLU A 24 -14.94 7.14 31.38
C GLU A 24 -16.07 7.04 32.39
N GLY A 25 -16.08 5.96 33.18
CA GLY A 25 -17.10 5.70 34.18
C GLY A 25 -18.30 4.89 33.66
N THR A 26 -18.36 4.55 32.40
CA THR A 26 -19.36 3.60 31.88
C THR A 26 -19.28 2.31 32.68
N PRO A 27 -20.40 1.78 33.23
CA PRO A 27 -20.38 0.53 33.98
C PRO A 27 -19.81 -0.62 33.15
N LEU A 28 -18.87 -1.38 33.71
CA LEU A 28 -18.24 -2.50 33.00
C LEU A 28 -19.25 -3.54 32.54
N SER A 29 -20.39 -3.69 33.23
CA SER A 29 -21.49 -4.57 32.82
C SER A 29 -22.20 -4.15 31.52
N GLN A 30 -22.03 -2.90 31.09
CA GLN A 30 -22.54 -2.41 29.81
C GLN A 30 -21.53 -2.57 28.65
N ILE A 31 -20.28 -2.86 28.97
CA ILE A 31 -19.17 -2.99 28.01
C ILE A 31 -18.79 -4.46 27.84
N ILE A 32 -18.49 -5.15 28.95
CA ILE A 32 -17.99 -6.52 28.94
C ILE A 32 -19.11 -7.48 28.50
N ASN A 33 -18.80 -8.39 27.59
CA ASN A 33 -19.72 -9.33 26.95
C ASN A 33 -20.77 -8.69 26.01
N ILE A 34 -20.74 -7.36 25.80
CA ILE A 34 -21.58 -6.65 24.83
C ILE A 34 -20.75 -6.20 23.63
N TYR A 35 -19.67 -5.45 23.88
CA TYR A 35 -18.67 -5.01 22.89
C TYR A 35 -19.27 -4.29 21.67
N ASN A 36 -20.29 -3.45 21.87
CA ASN A 36 -20.97 -2.71 20.78
C ASN A 36 -20.08 -1.69 20.07
N HIS A 37 -19.01 -1.23 20.73
CA HIS A 37 -18.00 -0.31 20.21
C HIS A 37 -16.98 -0.99 19.30
N LEU A 38 -17.03 -2.31 19.16
CA LEU A 38 -16.11 -3.05 18.30
C LEU A 38 -16.74 -3.35 16.94
N HIS A 39 -15.90 -3.54 15.94
CA HIS A 39 -16.35 -4.06 14.65
C HIS A 39 -17.07 -5.40 14.85
N PRO A 40 -18.19 -5.67 14.16
CA PRO A 40 -19.02 -6.87 14.39
C PRO A 40 -18.25 -8.20 14.36
N ASP A 41 -17.35 -8.38 13.40
CA ASP A 41 -16.53 -9.59 13.29
C ASP A 41 -15.62 -9.78 14.50
N ASP A 42 -15.01 -8.67 14.99
CA ASP A 42 -14.07 -8.68 16.10
C ASP A 42 -14.80 -8.89 17.43
N SER A 43 -16.00 -8.30 17.57
CA SER A 43 -16.90 -8.52 18.71
C SER A 43 -17.26 -9.98 18.86
N GLN A 44 -17.66 -10.64 17.75
CA GLN A 44 -18.00 -12.06 17.76
C GLN A 44 -16.80 -12.95 18.13
N ALA A 45 -15.63 -12.68 17.56
CA ALA A 45 -14.40 -13.40 17.87
C ALA A 45 -13.98 -13.22 19.34
N LEU A 46 -14.12 -12.01 19.88
CA LEU A 46 -13.82 -11.72 21.28
C LEU A 46 -14.78 -12.43 22.23
N LEU A 47 -16.09 -12.47 21.93
CA LEU A 47 -17.09 -13.21 22.71
C LEU A 47 -16.78 -14.72 22.76
N GLN A 48 -16.35 -15.31 21.64
CA GLN A 48 -15.94 -16.74 21.61
C GLN A 48 -14.70 -16.98 22.48
N SER A 49 -13.73 -16.05 22.44
CA SER A 49 -12.53 -16.12 23.27
C SER A 49 -12.86 -15.96 24.76
N MET A 50 -13.75 -15.04 25.11
CA MET A 50 -14.23 -14.85 26.48
C MET A 50 -14.96 -16.10 27.01
N ASN A 51 -15.81 -16.73 26.22
CA ASN A 51 -16.45 -17.99 26.56
C ASN A 51 -15.41 -19.10 26.82
N SER A 52 -14.33 -19.14 26.06
CA SER A 52 -13.23 -20.09 26.29
C SER A 52 -12.48 -19.83 27.60
N ILE A 53 -12.35 -18.57 28.02
CA ILE A 53 -11.81 -18.18 29.32
C ILE A 53 -12.77 -18.63 30.44
N ILE A 54 -14.06 -18.36 30.30
CA ILE A 54 -15.08 -18.73 31.29
C ILE A 54 -15.14 -20.25 31.51
N GLN A 55 -14.94 -21.01 30.42
CA GLN A 55 -14.87 -22.47 30.48
C GLN A 55 -13.50 -22.98 30.98
N GLY A 56 -12.55 -22.13 31.31
CA GLY A 56 -11.22 -22.51 31.79
C GLY A 56 -10.29 -23.11 30.72
N LYS A 57 -10.66 -23.05 29.45
CA LYS A 57 -9.88 -23.61 28.34
C LYS A 57 -8.62 -22.79 28.06
N ILE A 58 -8.70 -21.47 28.23
CA ILE A 58 -7.57 -20.54 28.08
C ILE A 58 -7.49 -19.62 29.29
N LYS A 59 -6.26 -19.24 29.66
CA LYS A 59 -5.99 -18.32 30.79
C LYS A 59 -5.39 -16.99 30.36
N LYS A 60 -5.06 -16.85 29.08
CA LYS A 60 -4.51 -15.63 28.48
C LYS A 60 -5.13 -15.44 27.11
N LEU A 61 -5.41 -14.18 26.78
CA LEU A 61 -5.87 -13.76 25.46
C LEU A 61 -5.05 -12.55 25.02
N ARG A 62 -4.59 -12.59 23.77
CA ARG A 62 -4.05 -11.43 23.07
C ARG A 62 -4.74 -11.34 21.74
N GLN A 63 -5.45 -10.25 21.51
CA GLN A 63 -6.25 -10.05 20.30
C GLN A 63 -6.18 -8.59 19.87
N GLU A 64 -5.99 -8.36 18.57
CA GLU A 64 -6.19 -7.04 17.97
C GLU A 64 -7.64 -6.91 17.55
N VAL A 65 -8.24 -5.76 17.83
CA VAL A 65 -9.63 -5.48 17.53
C VAL A 65 -9.77 -4.09 16.93
N ARG A 66 -10.75 -3.93 16.05
CA ARG A 66 -11.15 -2.64 15.49
C ARG A 66 -12.19 -1.99 16.39
N VAL A 67 -11.89 -0.78 16.81
CA VAL A 67 -12.79 0.06 17.62
C VAL A 67 -13.48 1.03 16.68
N LEU A 68 -14.81 1.13 16.80
CA LEU A 68 -15.64 2.03 16.02
C LEU A 68 -15.86 3.33 16.81
N SER A 69 -15.31 4.43 16.31
CA SER A 69 -15.58 5.76 16.87
C SER A 69 -16.97 6.26 16.46
N PRO A 70 -17.61 7.13 17.27
CA PRO A 70 -18.93 7.70 16.94
C PRO A 70 -18.99 8.44 15.61
N ASP A 71 -17.87 8.97 15.14
CA ASP A 71 -17.69 9.63 13.82
C ASP A 71 -17.45 8.65 12.66
N GLY A 72 -17.50 7.33 12.91
CA GLY A 72 -17.31 6.29 11.91
C GLY A 72 -15.85 5.97 11.59
N GLN A 73 -14.89 6.56 12.28
CA GLN A 73 -13.49 6.18 12.12
C GLN A 73 -13.19 4.85 12.81
N ILE A 74 -12.24 4.10 12.24
CA ILE A 74 -11.79 2.82 12.80
C ILE A 74 -10.45 3.04 13.50
N GLY A 75 -10.45 2.83 14.82
CA GLY A 75 -9.25 2.69 15.62
C GLY A 75 -8.83 1.23 15.75
N TRP A 76 -7.59 0.99 16.12
CA TRP A 76 -7.06 -0.35 16.39
C TRP A 76 -6.58 -0.45 17.82
N THR A 77 -7.04 -1.47 18.52
CA THR A 77 -6.63 -1.73 19.91
C THR A 77 -6.16 -3.15 20.07
N GLN A 78 -4.99 -3.34 20.69
CA GLN A 78 -4.54 -4.65 21.14
C GLN A 78 -5.02 -4.88 22.57
N MET A 79 -5.88 -5.88 22.74
CA MET A 79 -6.36 -6.33 24.04
C MET A 79 -5.48 -7.48 24.56
N ASN A 80 -4.95 -7.31 25.78
CA ASN A 80 -4.23 -8.36 26.47
C ASN A 80 -4.97 -8.65 27.78
N MET A 81 -5.48 -9.88 27.91
CA MET A 81 -6.25 -10.32 29.06
C MET A 81 -5.56 -11.51 29.73
N ILE A 82 -5.52 -11.51 31.03
CA ILE A 82 -4.92 -12.57 31.84
C ILE A 82 -5.87 -12.89 32.99
N VAL A 83 -6.18 -14.18 33.17
CA VAL A 83 -6.92 -14.67 34.34
C VAL A 83 -5.98 -14.69 35.53
N ARG A 84 -6.33 -13.96 36.58
CA ARG A 84 -5.61 -13.86 37.85
C ARG A 84 -6.09 -14.85 38.89
N ASN A 85 -7.42 -15.05 38.95
CA ASN A 85 -8.06 -16.00 39.85
C ASN A 85 -9.18 -16.74 39.10
N TYR A 86 -9.23 -18.04 39.23
CA TYR A 86 -10.22 -18.89 38.58
C TYR A 86 -10.89 -19.82 39.59
N SER A 87 -12.06 -19.47 40.05
CA SER A 87 -12.89 -20.22 40.99
C SER A 87 -14.36 -20.15 40.55
N PRO A 88 -14.75 -20.86 39.48
CA PRO A 88 -16.09 -20.73 38.89
C PRO A 88 -17.18 -21.19 39.84
N GLU A 89 -16.90 -22.14 40.76
CA GLU A 89 -17.82 -22.59 41.80
C GLU A 89 -18.17 -21.47 42.80
N GLN A 90 -17.27 -20.50 42.98
CA GLN A 90 -17.46 -19.33 43.81
C GLN A 90 -17.92 -18.10 43.01
N HIS A 91 -18.23 -18.27 41.72
CA HIS A 91 -18.51 -17.18 40.76
C HIS A 91 -17.37 -16.16 40.61
N ILE A 92 -16.12 -16.62 40.74
CA ILE A 92 -14.94 -15.75 40.69
C ILE A 92 -14.08 -16.17 39.48
N ILE A 93 -14.02 -15.29 38.47
CA ILE A 93 -13.06 -15.34 37.37
C ILE A 93 -12.48 -13.94 37.21
N GLU A 94 -11.44 -13.65 37.99
CA GLU A 94 -10.79 -12.32 37.98
C GLU A 94 -9.83 -12.19 36.80
N MET A 95 -10.00 -11.13 36.06
CA MET A 95 -9.21 -10.81 34.88
C MET A 95 -8.51 -9.48 35.02
N LEU A 96 -7.28 -9.42 34.53
CA LEU A 96 -6.56 -8.19 34.25
C LEU A 96 -6.54 -7.99 32.72
N CYS A 97 -7.02 -6.82 32.29
CA CYS A 97 -7.02 -6.42 30.88
C CYS A 97 -6.18 -5.15 30.71
N ILE A 98 -5.22 -5.21 29.78
CA ILE A 98 -4.37 -4.08 29.37
C ILE A 98 -4.56 -3.89 27.87
N ASN A 99 -4.98 -2.70 27.48
CA ASN A 99 -5.22 -2.33 26.10
C ASN A 99 -4.16 -1.33 25.63
N TYR A 100 -3.69 -1.53 24.41
CA TYR A 100 -2.77 -0.61 23.73
C TYR A 100 -3.43 -0.10 22.46
N ASP A 101 -3.43 1.22 22.29
CA ASP A 101 -3.83 1.83 21.01
C ASP A 101 -2.75 1.55 19.95
N LEU A 102 -3.14 0.94 18.85
CA LEU A 102 -2.29 0.62 17.71
C LEU A 102 -2.66 1.46 16.48
N THR A 103 -3.57 2.41 16.59
CA THR A 103 -4.13 3.14 15.44
C THR A 103 -3.06 3.86 14.63
N GLU A 104 -2.18 4.60 15.29
CA GLU A 104 -1.08 5.30 14.64
C GLU A 104 -0.08 4.32 13.97
N LEU A 105 0.23 3.23 14.65
CA LEU A 105 1.11 2.18 14.12
C LEU A 105 0.53 1.55 12.86
N LYS A 106 -0.75 1.15 12.88
CA LYS A 106 -1.45 0.55 11.72
C LYS A 106 -1.56 1.52 10.55
N ASN A 107 -1.84 2.79 10.83
CA ASN A 107 -1.89 3.83 9.80
C ASN A 107 -0.52 4.07 9.16
N THR A 108 0.54 4.05 9.96
CA THR A 108 1.91 4.21 9.47
C THR A 108 2.35 3.00 8.64
N GLU A 109 2.03 1.79 9.09
CA GLU A 109 2.28 0.54 8.36
C GLU A 109 1.58 0.54 7.00
N ALA A 110 0.29 0.94 6.96
CA ALA A 110 -0.46 1.03 5.71
C ALA A 110 0.14 2.04 4.72
N LYS A 111 0.56 3.22 5.20
CA LYS A 111 1.24 4.23 4.37
C LYS A 111 2.58 3.72 3.83
N LEU A 112 3.34 2.98 4.65
CA LEU A 112 4.62 2.41 4.25
C LEU A 112 4.45 1.35 3.16
N ILE A 113 3.44 0.46 3.33
CA ILE A 113 3.10 -0.54 2.31
C ILE A 113 2.74 0.13 0.99
N GLN A 114 1.87 1.13 1.01
CA GLN A 114 1.47 1.88 -0.18
C GLN A 114 2.66 2.57 -0.87
N ALA A 115 3.53 3.22 -0.09
CA ALA A 115 4.73 3.88 -0.62
C ALA A 115 5.70 2.87 -1.25
N LYS A 116 5.86 1.69 -0.62
CA LYS A 116 6.68 0.59 -1.15
C LYS A 116 6.13 0.08 -2.48
N GLU A 117 4.83 -0.23 -2.55
CA GLU A 117 4.18 -0.71 -3.77
C GLU A 117 4.33 0.28 -4.93
N HIS A 118 4.15 1.57 -4.64
CA HIS A 118 4.34 2.62 -5.64
C HIS A 118 5.80 2.70 -6.13
N ALA A 119 6.79 2.57 -5.22
CA ALA A 119 8.20 2.57 -5.59
C ALA A 119 8.56 1.34 -6.44
N GLU A 120 8.11 0.14 -6.06
CA GLU A 120 8.35 -1.10 -6.80
C GLU A 120 7.73 -1.05 -8.20
N GLU A 121 6.52 -0.50 -8.34
CA GLU A 121 5.89 -0.33 -9.67
C GLU A 121 6.65 0.69 -10.53
N SER A 122 7.11 1.81 -9.94
CA SER A 122 7.95 2.79 -10.65
C SER A 122 9.24 2.16 -11.16
N ASP A 123 9.93 1.36 -10.33
CA ASP A 123 11.16 0.67 -10.72
C ASP A 123 10.92 -0.37 -11.82
N ARG A 124 9.80 -1.10 -11.75
CA ARG A 124 9.39 -2.05 -12.79
C ARG A 124 9.15 -1.36 -14.12
N LEU A 125 8.42 -0.24 -14.12
CA LEU A 125 8.15 0.54 -15.32
C LEU A 125 9.44 1.11 -15.94
N LYS A 126 10.36 1.65 -15.12
CA LYS A 126 11.67 2.13 -15.57
C LYS A 126 12.50 1.02 -16.22
N SER A 127 12.53 -0.16 -15.60
CA SER A 127 13.26 -1.31 -16.13
C SER A 127 12.70 -1.77 -17.47
N ALA A 128 11.38 -1.88 -17.58
CA ALA A 128 10.70 -2.22 -18.83
C ALA A 128 10.94 -1.18 -19.92
N PHE A 129 10.91 0.10 -19.56
CA PHE A 129 11.21 1.21 -20.48
C PHE A 129 12.62 1.10 -21.05
N ILE A 130 13.65 0.93 -20.19
CA ILE A 130 15.05 0.79 -20.63
C ILE A 130 15.23 -0.42 -21.54
N ALA A 131 14.61 -1.57 -21.22
CA ALA A 131 14.68 -2.77 -22.04
C ALA A 131 14.06 -2.52 -23.43
N ASN A 132 12.88 -1.91 -23.49
CA ASN A 132 12.21 -1.58 -24.75
C ASN A 132 13.03 -0.57 -25.58
N MET A 133 13.53 0.49 -24.96
CA MET A 133 14.38 1.48 -25.66
C MET A 133 15.64 0.86 -26.22
N SER A 134 16.25 -0.09 -25.50
CA SER A 134 17.42 -0.81 -25.99
C SER A 134 17.12 -1.62 -27.27
N HIS A 135 15.92 -2.21 -27.35
CA HIS A 135 15.47 -2.91 -28.56
C HIS A 135 15.16 -1.95 -29.71
N GLU A 136 14.44 -0.85 -29.42
CA GLU A 136 14.07 0.15 -30.43
C GLU A 136 15.28 0.89 -31.02
N ILE A 137 16.35 1.09 -30.25
CA ILE A 137 17.63 1.65 -30.72
C ILE A 137 18.42 0.61 -31.52
N ARG A 138 18.46 -0.64 -31.08
CA ARG A 138 19.27 -1.68 -31.70
C ARG A 138 18.87 -1.98 -33.17
N THR A 139 17.57 -1.97 -33.43
CA THR A 139 17.03 -2.29 -34.75
C THR A 139 17.53 -1.34 -35.86
N PRO A 140 17.30 -0.02 -35.79
CA PRO A 140 17.81 0.94 -36.76
C PRO A 140 19.34 0.97 -36.79
N LEU A 141 20.00 0.84 -35.62
CA LEU A 141 21.47 0.81 -35.57
C LEU A 141 22.05 -0.35 -36.36
N ASN A 142 21.50 -1.56 -36.20
CA ASN A 142 21.94 -2.75 -36.97
C ASN A 142 21.68 -2.58 -38.45
N ALA A 143 20.58 -1.96 -38.87
CA ALA A 143 20.31 -1.64 -40.25
C ALA A 143 21.34 -0.66 -40.82
N ILE A 144 21.64 0.45 -40.10
CA ILE A 144 22.66 1.40 -40.50
C ILE A 144 24.02 0.71 -40.69
N VAL A 145 24.47 -0.06 -39.70
CA VAL A 145 25.76 -0.77 -39.77
C VAL A 145 25.78 -1.78 -40.89
N GLY A 146 24.74 -2.59 -41.05
CA GLY A 146 24.65 -3.64 -42.09
C GLY A 146 24.67 -3.05 -43.48
N PHE A 147 23.79 -2.09 -43.77
CA PHE A 147 23.72 -1.47 -45.11
C PHE A 147 24.90 -0.57 -45.43
N SER A 148 25.53 0.07 -44.41
CA SER A 148 26.79 0.80 -44.63
C SER A 148 27.94 -0.11 -45.08
N ASN A 149 28.03 -1.33 -44.55
CA ASN A 149 29.04 -2.30 -44.99
C ASN A 149 28.77 -2.76 -46.41
N ILE A 150 27.53 -3.07 -46.78
CA ILE A 150 27.14 -3.46 -48.13
C ILE A 150 27.40 -2.31 -49.12
N LEU A 151 27.06 -1.06 -48.75
CA LEU A 151 27.28 0.14 -49.53
C LEU A 151 28.78 0.34 -49.89
N ALA A 152 29.67 -0.07 -48.98
CA ALA A 152 31.12 0.04 -49.19
C ALA A 152 31.65 -1.00 -50.24
N GLU A 153 30.94 -2.12 -50.43
CA GLU A 153 31.34 -3.21 -51.31
C GLU A 153 30.58 -3.23 -52.66
N THR A 154 29.51 -2.45 -52.81
CA THR A 154 28.64 -2.41 -54.00
C THR A 154 29.14 -1.36 -54.99
N ASP A 155 29.36 -1.76 -56.24
CA ASP A 155 29.76 -0.87 -57.34
C ASP A 155 28.58 -0.37 -58.21
N ASP A 156 27.40 -1.05 -58.11
CA ASP A 156 26.20 -0.69 -58.87
C ASP A 156 25.58 0.61 -58.35
N PRO A 157 25.43 1.67 -59.20
CA PRO A 157 24.88 2.95 -58.75
C PRO A 157 23.45 2.90 -58.25
N ASP A 158 22.61 2.02 -58.82
CA ASP A 158 21.18 1.92 -58.45
C ASP A 158 21.05 1.23 -57.09
N GLU A 159 21.78 0.14 -56.83
CA GLU A 159 21.84 -0.51 -55.52
C GLU A 159 22.43 0.41 -54.46
N ARG A 160 23.46 1.19 -54.78
CA ARG A 160 24.04 2.18 -53.85
C ARG A 160 23.02 3.23 -53.42
N ALA A 161 22.20 3.74 -54.32
CA ALA A 161 21.18 4.71 -54.05
C ALA A 161 20.09 4.11 -53.10
N GLU A 162 19.70 2.85 -53.31
CA GLU A 162 18.76 2.13 -52.48
C GLU A 162 19.29 1.93 -51.03
N TYR A 163 20.53 1.44 -50.90
CA TYR A 163 21.13 1.20 -49.56
C TYR A 163 21.39 2.50 -48.84
N GLN A 164 21.76 3.58 -49.51
CA GLN A 164 21.90 4.90 -48.93
C GLN A 164 20.57 5.40 -48.37
N ALA A 165 19.47 5.28 -49.09
CA ALA A 165 18.15 5.67 -48.65
C ALA A 165 17.72 4.89 -47.39
N ILE A 166 18.05 3.58 -47.29
CA ILE A 166 17.79 2.76 -46.11
C ILE A 166 18.59 3.28 -44.90
N VAL A 167 19.87 3.59 -45.09
CA VAL A 167 20.73 4.13 -44.02
C VAL A 167 20.19 5.49 -43.53
N GLU A 168 19.84 6.42 -44.44
CA GLU A 168 19.29 7.74 -44.10
C GLU A 168 17.99 7.62 -43.32
N LYS A 169 17.04 6.79 -43.78
CA LYS A 169 15.76 6.58 -43.09
C LYS A 169 15.93 6.02 -41.67
N ASN A 170 16.86 5.06 -41.48
CA ASN A 170 17.10 4.52 -40.14
C ASN A 170 17.83 5.49 -39.23
N ASN A 171 18.67 6.40 -39.78
CA ASN A 171 19.30 7.47 -39.03
C ASN A 171 18.27 8.49 -38.55
N GLU A 172 17.31 8.91 -39.38
CA GLU A 172 16.21 9.79 -39.00
C GLU A 172 15.37 9.17 -37.88
N LEU A 173 15.04 7.85 -38.01
CA LEU A 173 14.31 7.13 -36.97
C LEU A 173 15.06 7.11 -35.65
N LEU A 174 16.37 6.89 -35.68
CA LEU A 174 17.19 6.88 -34.46
C LEU A 174 17.24 8.25 -33.79
N LEU A 175 17.38 9.34 -34.56
CA LEU A 175 17.37 10.70 -34.06
C LEU A 175 16.02 11.05 -33.41
N GLN A 176 14.90 10.61 -34.02
CA GLN A 176 13.58 10.80 -33.44
C GLN A 176 13.44 10.08 -32.10
N LEU A 177 13.87 8.81 -32.02
CA LEU A 177 13.84 8.02 -30.77
C LEU A 177 14.66 8.69 -29.66
N ILE A 178 15.84 9.23 -29.99
CA ILE A 178 16.67 9.96 -29.01
C ILE A 178 15.94 11.21 -28.52
N SER A 179 15.32 11.97 -29.43
CA SER A 179 14.53 13.16 -29.06
C SER A 179 13.38 12.81 -28.14
N ASP A 180 12.63 11.75 -28.45
CA ASP A 180 11.50 11.28 -27.63
C ASP A 180 11.95 10.86 -26.22
N ILE A 181 13.11 10.18 -26.08
CA ILE A 181 13.70 9.82 -24.78
C ILE A 181 14.10 11.06 -23.99
N LEU A 182 14.70 12.05 -24.65
CA LEU A 182 15.11 13.31 -24.00
C LEU A 182 13.88 14.12 -23.51
N ASP A 183 12.83 14.16 -24.32
CA ASP A 183 11.60 14.85 -23.94
C ASP A 183 10.89 14.16 -22.78
N LEU A 184 10.84 12.81 -22.78
CA LEU A 184 10.33 12.07 -21.64
C LEU A 184 11.15 12.32 -20.36
N SER A 185 12.48 12.38 -20.50
CA SER A 185 13.37 12.68 -19.37
C SER A 185 13.13 14.09 -18.80
N LYS A 186 12.81 15.08 -19.65
CA LYS A 186 12.43 16.43 -19.20
C LYS A 186 11.08 16.45 -18.49
N ILE A 187 10.12 15.64 -18.97
CA ILE A 187 8.80 15.48 -18.31
C ILE A 187 8.97 14.88 -16.91
N GLU A 188 9.75 13.79 -16.78
CA GLU A 188 10.02 13.15 -15.49
C GLU A 188 10.74 14.09 -14.51
N ALA A 189 11.66 14.91 -15.01
CA ALA A 189 12.37 15.92 -14.21
C ALA A 189 11.51 17.14 -13.85
N GLY A 190 10.31 17.28 -14.42
CA GLY A 190 9.44 18.44 -14.21
C GLY A 190 9.94 19.74 -14.81
N ILE A 191 10.88 19.66 -15.80
CA ILE A 191 11.51 20.83 -16.46
C ILE A 191 10.96 21.09 -17.86
N LEU A 192 9.85 20.43 -18.24
CA LEU A 192 9.20 20.68 -19.52
C LEU A 192 8.51 22.05 -19.49
N GLU A 193 9.02 23.03 -20.25
CA GLU A 193 8.37 24.31 -20.44
C GLU A 193 7.28 24.20 -21.53
N ILE A 194 6.02 24.39 -21.13
CA ILE A 194 4.91 24.46 -22.09
C ILE A 194 4.79 25.88 -22.59
N VAL A 195 5.28 26.15 -23.80
CA VAL A 195 5.11 27.43 -24.48
C VAL A 195 3.76 27.44 -25.21
N ARG A 196 2.83 28.29 -24.75
CA ARG A 196 1.51 28.46 -25.40
C ARG A 196 1.64 29.60 -26.44
N GLN A 197 1.42 29.25 -27.72
CA GLN A 197 1.34 30.21 -28.80
C GLN A 197 -0.03 30.12 -29.47
N PRO A 198 -0.59 31.26 -29.92
CA PRO A 198 -1.78 31.23 -30.76
C PRO A 198 -1.40 30.61 -32.12
N VAL A 199 -2.09 29.58 -32.50
CA VAL A 199 -1.88 28.83 -33.76
C VAL A 199 -3.16 28.92 -34.58
N ASP A 200 -3.04 29.24 -35.85
CA ASP A 200 -4.16 29.17 -36.79
C ASP A 200 -4.36 27.69 -37.19
N ILE A 201 -5.51 27.15 -36.82
CA ILE A 201 -5.86 25.76 -37.09
C ILE A 201 -5.93 25.48 -38.59
N ASN A 202 -6.27 26.48 -39.42
CA ASN A 202 -6.34 26.32 -40.89
C ASN A 202 -4.98 26.21 -41.56
N GLU A 203 -3.87 26.58 -40.90
CA GLU A 203 -2.51 26.37 -41.40
C GLU A 203 -1.92 25.01 -41.00
N LEU A 204 -2.58 24.28 -40.10
CA LEU A 204 -2.12 22.98 -39.59
C LEU A 204 -2.78 21.77 -40.30
N CYS A 205 -3.81 22.00 -41.10
CA CYS A 205 -4.50 21.01 -41.93
C CYS A 205 -4.16 21.19 -43.41
#